data_854d9e3c7b607d45c5604ed9b3b43ed0
#
_entry.id   854d9e3c7b607d45c5604ed9b3b43ed0
#
_cell.length_a   1.000
_cell.length_b   1.000
_cell.length_c   1.000
_cell.angle_alpha   90.00
_cell.angle_beta   90.00
_cell.angle_gamma   90.00
#
_symmetry.space_group_name_H-M   'P 1'
#
loop_
_entity.id
_entity.type
_entity.pdbx_description
1 polymer ?
#
loop_
_entity_poly.entity_id
_entity_poly.type
_entity_poly.pdbx_seq_one_letter_code
_entity_poly.pdbx_strand_id
1 'polypeptide(L)'
;MPQRERIVVAKAIGATILTLFAVAACLAISAFGNVIEGGSWDLGIGELGRYTLFELITMLGGVAFGLAFMNSALAIVMYFVIPIGWSILGETIGALREPADWLDLGRPMAILADGGTAMTGTNWAQLGTASAVWVGLVLAIGLIRLRRAELK
;
A
#
# COMPACT_ATOMS: atom_id res chain seq x y z
N MET A 1 -10.51 18.42 21.87
CA MET A 1 -9.34 17.93 21.12
C MET A 1 -9.39 16.49 20.58
N PRO A 2 -10.40 15.64 20.86
CA PRO A 2 -10.43 14.28 20.32
C PRO A 2 -10.95 14.14 18.88
N GLN A 3 -11.36 15.23 18.22
CA GLN A 3 -12.09 15.11 16.96
C GLN A 3 -11.23 14.80 15.72
N ARG A 4 -9.94 15.16 15.70
CA ARG A 4 -9.09 14.95 14.52
C ARG A 4 -8.47 13.56 14.45
N GLU A 5 -8.17 12.95 15.57
CA GLU A 5 -7.82 11.53 15.58
C GLU A 5 -8.96 10.68 15.04
N ARG A 6 -10.21 11.09 15.32
CA ARG A 6 -11.40 10.47 14.73
C ARG A 6 -11.45 10.61 13.21
N ILE A 7 -11.00 11.76 12.64
CA ILE A 7 -10.96 11.97 11.20
C ILE A 7 -9.95 11.01 10.54
N VAL A 8 -8.77 10.83 11.15
CA VAL A 8 -7.76 9.90 10.63
C VAL A 8 -8.25 8.46 10.74
N VAL A 9 -8.82 8.09 11.88
CA VAL A 9 -9.43 6.76 12.06
C VAL A 9 -10.57 6.56 11.06
N ALA A 10 -11.44 7.54 10.86
CA ALA A 10 -12.52 7.48 9.89
C ALA A 10 -11.99 7.31 8.45
N LYS A 11 -10.90 8.01 8.08
CA LYS A 11 -10.24 7.84 6.77
C LYS A 11 -9.61 6.46 6.62
N ALA A 12 -8.98 5.93 7.66
CA ALA A 12 -8.41 4.58 7.64
C ALA A 12 -9.51 3.51 7.52
N ILE A 13 -10.60 3.66 8.28
CA ILE A 13 -11.78 2.78 8.16
C ILE A 13 -12.38 2.89 6.76
N GLY A 14 -12.54 4.10 6.22
CA GLY A 14 -13.03 4.32 4.86
C GLY A 14 -12.15 3.66 3.81
N ALA A 15 -10.82 3.77 3.94
CA ALA A 15 -9.87 3.09 3.08
C ALA A 15 -10.00 1.56 3.17
N THR A 16 -10.16 1.01 4.37
CA THR A 16 -10.37 -0.44 4.57
C THR A 16 -11.67 -0.92 3.92
N ILE A 17 -12.77 -0.16 4.08
CA ILE A 17 -14.05 -0.48 3.46
C ILE A 17 -13.94 -0.43 1.93
N LEU A 18 -13.27 0.60 1.39
CA LEU A 18 -13.03 0.72 -0.06
C LEU A 18 -12.15 -0.42 -0.58
N THR A 19 -11.15 -0.86 0.17
CA THR A 19 -10.33 -2.04 -0.15
C THR A 19 -11.20 -3.29 -0.29
N LEU A 20 -12.05 -3.56 0.70
CA LEU A 20 -12.93 -4.74 0.67
C LEU A 20 -13.91 -4.68 -0.50
N PHE A 21 -14.42 -3.49 -0.79
CA PHE A 21 -15.31 -3.28 -1.94
C PHE A 21 -14.59 -3.47 -3.27
N ALA A 22 -13.37 -2.94 -3.41
CA ALA A 22 -12.53 -3.11 -4.61
C ALA A 22 -12.20 -4.59 -4.85
N VAL A 23 -11.79 -5.32 -3.81
CA VAL A 23 -11.52 -6.76 -3.89
C VAL A 23 -12.77 -7.52 -4.31
N ALA A 24 -13.92 -7.23 -3.70
CA ALA A 24 -15.19 -7.86 -4.06
C ALA A 24 -15.58 -7.58 -5.52
N ALA A 25 -15.39 -6.34 -6.00
CA ALA A 25 -15.66 -5.97 -7.39
C ALA A 25 -14.70 -6.70 -8.36
N CYS A 26 -13.40 -6.77 -8.04
CA CYS A 26 -12.42 -7.52 -8.84
C CYS A 26 -12.78 -9.00 -8.92
N LEU A 27 -13.18 -9.61 -7.79
CA LEU A 27 -13.62 -11.00 -7.77
C LEU A 27 -14.87 -11.22 -8.62
N ALA A 28 -15.85 -10.33 -8.55
CA ALA A 28 -17.08 -10.42 -9.34
C ALA A 28 -16.76 -10.33 -10.86
N ILE A 29 -15.90 -9.39 -11.26
CA ILE A 29 -15.48 -9.22 -12.66
C ILE A 29 -14.69 -10.45 -13.14
N SER A 30 -13.78 -10.98 -12.33
CA SER A 30 -13.01 -12.18 -12.64
C SER A 30 -13.91 -13.42 -12.74
N ALA A 31 -14.91 -13.55 -11.85
CA ALA A 31 -15.92 -14.62 -11.94
C ALA A 31 -16.67 -14.56 -13.27
N PHE A 32 -17.11 -13.38 -13.63
CA PHE A 32 -17.86 -13.16 -14.88
C PHE A 32 -16.99 -13.48 -16.12
N GLY A 33 -15.72 -13.06 -16.11
CA GLY A 33 -14.77 -13.40 -17.19
C GLY A 33 -14.57 -14.91 -17.33
N ASN A 34 -14.37 -15.63 -16.23
CA ASN A 34 -14.22 -17.09 -16.24
C ASN A 34 -15.45 -17.83 -16.78
N VAL A 35 -16.66 -17.34 -16.47
CA VAL A 35 -17.89 -17.92 -17.03
C VAL A 35 -17.97 -17.77 -18.54
N ILE A 36 -17.52 -16.63 -19.08
CA ILE A 36 -17.54 -16.38 -20.53
C ILE A 36 -16.49 -17.22 -21.26
N GLU A 37 -15.28 -17.35 -20.68
CA GLU A 37 -14.18 -18.07 -21.29
C GLU A 37 -14.22 -19.59 -21.08
N GLY A 38 -15.16 -20.09 -20.26
CA GLY A 38 -15.27 -21.51 -19.92
C GLY A 38 -14.11 -22.01 -19.05
N GLY A 39 -13.44 -21.11 -18.35
CA GLY A 39 -12.33 -21.41 -17.44
C GLY A 39 -12.79 -22.01 -16.10
N SER A 40 -11.86 -22.63 -15.38
CA SER A 40 -12.08 -23.07 -14.00
C SER A 40 -11.74 -21.94 -13.04
N TRP A 41 -12.61 -21.72 -12.05
CA TRP A 41 -12.35 -20.80 -10.95
C TRP A 41 -11.67 -21.57 -9.83
N ASP A 42 -10.38 -21.34 -9.66
CA ASP A 42 -9.59 -21.93 -8.57
C ASP A 42 -8.82 -20.82 -7.85
N LEU A 43 -9.58 -20.00 -7.07
CA LEU A 43 -9.00 -18.95 -6.25
C LEU A 43 -8.83 -19.48 -4.81
N GLY A 44 -7.59 -19.72 -4.42
CA GLY A 44 -7.26 -20.15 -3.06
C GLY A 44 -7.49 -19.04 -2.02
N ILE A 45 -7.90 -19.41 -0.81
CA ILE A 45 -8.05 -18.45 0.31
C ILE A 45 -6.75 -17.67 0.57
N GLY A 46 -5.59 -18.31 0.36
CA GLY A 46 -4.27 -17.68 0.50
C GLY A 46 -4.04 -16.56 -0.53
N GLU A 47 -4.46 -16.76 -1.77
CA GLU A 47 -4.35 -15.77 -2.84
C GLU A 47 -5.27 -14.59 -2.57
N LEU A 48 -6.52 -14.86 -2.15
CA LEU A 48 -7.46 -13.82 -1.75
C LEU A 48 -6.89 -12.96 -0.62
N GLY A 49 -6.26 -13.59 0.38
CA GLY A 49 -5.60 -12.88 1.48
C GLY A 49 -4.46 -11.99 1.00
N ARG A 50 -3.65 -12.45 0.03
CA ARG A 50 -2.54 -11.69 -0.57
C ARG A 50 -3.05 -10.48 -1.36
N TYR A 51 -4.06 -10.66 -2.21
CA TYR A 51 -4.68 -9.54 -2.94
C TYR A 51 -5.32 -8.51 -2.01
N THR A 52 -6.02 -8.98 -0.98
CA THR A 52 -6.62 -8.08 0.02
C THR A 52 -5.55 -7.28 0.75
N LEU A 53 -4.43 -7.90 1.13
CA LEU A 53 -3.32 -7.24 1.78
C LEU A 53 -2.63 -6.23 0.85
N PHE A 54 -2.42 -6.59 -0.43
CA PHE A 54 -1.89 -5.69 -1.45
C PHE A 54 -2.73 -4.42 -1.57
N GLU A 55 -4.02 -4.55 -1.75
CA GLU A 55 -4.95 -3.44 -1.86
C GLU A 55 -5.00 -2.60 -0.58
N LEU A 56 -4.98 -3.25 0.59
CA LEU A 56 -5.00 -2.56 1.88
C LEU A 56 -3.76 -1.68 2.07
N ILE A 57 -2.56 -2.20 1.78
CA ILE A 57 -1.30 -1.43 1.87
C ILE A 57 -1.34 -0.25 0.90
N THR A 58 -1.82 -0.46 -0.32
CA THR A 58 -1.96 0.57 -1.36
C THR A 58 -2.90 1.69 -0.91
N MET A 59 -4.08 1.34 -0.42
CA MET A 59 -5.08 2.32 0.04
C MET A 59 -4.61 3.08 1.29
N LEU A 60 -4.02 2.40 2.26
CA LEU A 60 -3.46 3.05 3.46
C LEU A 60 -2.28 3.95 3.10
N GLY A 61 -1.45 3.56 2.13
CA GLY A 61 -0.40 4.40 1.57
C GLY A 61 -0.95 5.71 1.00
N GLY A 62 -2.00 5.63 0.18
CA GLY A 62 -2.70 6.81 -0.35
C GLY A 62 -3.23 7.73 0.76
N VAL A 63 -3.83 7.18 1.82
CA VAL A 63 -4.27 7.95 2.99
C VAL A 63 -3.10 8.60 3.71
N ALA A 64 -2.00 7.88 3.92
CA ALA A 64 -0.81 8.38 4.60
C ALA A 64 -0.20 9.58 3.87
N PHE A 65 0.01 9.46 2.55
CA PHE A 65 0.52 10.56 1.73
C PHE A 65 -0.46 11.72 1.64
N GLY A 66 -1.76 11.46 1.51
CA GLY A 66 -2.79 12.49 1.53
C GLY A 66 -2.79 13.33 2.81
N LEU A 67 -2.58 12.69 3.96
CA LEU A 67 -2.46 13.37 5.26
C LEU A 67 -1.13 14.11 5.40
N ALA A 68 -0.02 13.51 4.92
CA ALA A 68 1.31 14.11 5.03
C ALA A 68 1.44 15.39 4.21
N PHE A 69 0.89 15.41 3.00
CA PHE A 69 1.05 16.55 2.08
C PHE A 69 -0.09 17.57 2.17
N MET A 70 -1.27 17.21 2.69
CA MET A 70 -2.46 18.07 2.79
C MET A 70 -2.86 18.74 1.46
N ASN A 71 -2.38 18.20 0.36
CA ASN A 71 -2.64 18.63 -1.02
C ASN A 71 -2.75 17.37 -1.88
N SER A 72 -3.90 17.14 -2.47
CA SER A 72 -4.19 15.90 -3.20
C SER A 72 -3.27 15.69 -4.42
N ALA A 73 -3.02 16.75 -5.19
CA ALA A 73 -2.17 16.66 -6.38
C ALA A 73 -0.71 16.31 -5.98
N LEU A 74 -0.17 17.01 -4.98
CA LEU A 74 1.18 16.76 -4.48
C LEU A 74 1.29 15.37 -3.83
N ALA A 75 0.27 14.94 -3.08
CA ALA A 75 0.23 13.64 -2.45
C ALA A 75 0.31 12.50 -3.48
N ILE A 76 -0.48 12.61 -4.57
CA ILE A 76 -0.47 11.62 -5.66
C ILE A 76 0.91 11.56 -6.32
N VAL A 77 1.48 12.70 -6.68
CA VAL A 77 2.80 12.76 -7.30
C VAL A 77 3.85 12.14 -6.39
N MET A 78 3.89 12.52 -5.11
CA MET A 78 4.90 12.05 -4.17
C MET A 78 4.72 10.57 -3.80
N TYR A 79 3.50 10.07 -3.79
CA TYR A 79 3.20 8.65 -3.57
C TYR A 79 3.87 7.75 -4.61
N PHE A 80 3.99 8.21 -5.85
CA PHE A 80 4.67 7.47 -6.91
C PHE A 80 6.15 7.83 -7.03
N VAL A 81 6.49 9.13 -7.00
CA VAL A 81 7.86 9.60 -7.26
C VAL A 81 8.84 9.15 -6.18
N ILE A 82 8.45 9.21 -4.91
CA ILE A 82 9.39 8.91 -3.83
C ILE A 82 9.80 7.42 -3.80
N PRO A 83 8.87 6.44 -3.82
CA PRO A 83 9.25 5.03 -3.85
C PRO A 83 10.00 4.64 -5.14
N ILE A 84 9.57 5.14 -6.30
CA ILE A 84 10.25 4.87 -7.58
C ILE A 84 11.66 5.47 -7.58
N GLY A 85 11.82 6.71 -7.10
CA GLY A 85 13.13 7.34 -6.97
C GLY A 85 14.06 6.57 -6.04
N TRP A 86 13.53 6.02 -4.95
CA TRP A 86 14.28 5.18 -4.04
C TRP A 86 14.76 3.88 -4.70
N SER A 87 13.88 3.20 -5.45
CA SER A 87 14.23 2.00 -6.20
C SER A 87 15.34 2.26 -7.22
N ILE A 88 15.23 3.34 -8.00
CA ILE A 88 16.26 3.75 -8.97
C ILE A 88 17.60 4.05 -8.29
N LEU A 89 17.60 4.76 -7.17
CA LEU A 89 18.82 5.05 -6.41
C LEU A 89 19.49 3.78 -5.88
N GLY A 90 18.71 2.82 -5.40
CA GLY A 90 19.20 1.53 -4.95
C GLY A 90 19.85 0.69 -6.06
N GLU A 91 19.31 0.77 -7.28
CA GLU A 91 19.89 0.09 -8.43
C GLU A 91 21.17 0.78 -8.96
N THR A 92 21.22 2.12 -8.88
CA THR A 92 22.31 2.92 -9.46
C THR A 92 23.51 3.03 -8.52
N ILE A 93 23.28 3.13 -7.20
CA ILE A 93 24.32 3.34 -6.21
C ILE A 93 24.56 2.05 -5.43
N GLY A 94 25.67 1.36 -5.72
CA GLY A 94 26.00 0.06 -5.12
C GLY A 94 25.99 0.05 -3.58
N ALA A 95 26.36 1.16 -2.93
CA ALA A 95 26.34 1.30 -1.47
C ALA A 95 24.90 1.35 -0.89
N LEU A 96 23.90 1.72 -1.70
CA LEU A 96 22.48 1.79 -1.29
C LEU A 96 21.71 0.53 -1.64
N ARG A 97 22.33 -0.45 -2.28
CA ARG A 97 21.64 -1.64 -2.77
C ARG A 97 20.99 -2.45 -1.64
N GLU A 98 21.72 -2.69 -0.58
CA GLU A 98 21.23 -3.47 0.57
C GLU A 98 20.11 -2.72 1.36
N PRO A 99 20.27 -1.43 1.72
CA PRO A 99 19.16 -0.65 2.28
C PRO A 99 17.97 -0.52 1.33
N ALA A 100 18.20 -0.43 0.03
CA ALA A 100 17.14 -0.32 -0.96
C ALA A 100 16.29 -1.59 -1.01
N ASP A 101 16.88 -2.77 -0.96
CA ASP A 101 16.16 -4.05 -0.94
C ASP A 101 15.20 -4.16 0.26
N TRP A 102 15.51 -3.51 1.38
CA TRP A 102 14.64 -3.50 2.57
C TRP A 102 13.59 -2.40 2.57
N LEU A 103 13.82 -1.32 1.83
CA LEU A 103 12.93 -0.16 1.77
C LEU A 103 12.17 -0.06 0.44
N ASP A 104 12.47 -0.92 -0.53
CA ASP A 104 11.71 -1.02 -1.77
C ASP A 104 10.38 -1.72 -1.50
N LEU A 105 9.29 -0.96 -1.53
CA LEU A 105 7.95 -1.50 -1.41
C LEU A 105 7.47 -2.18 -2.70
N GLY A 106 7.98 -1.76 -3.86
CA GLY A 106 7.53 -2.23 -5.17
C GLY A 106 7.78 -3.73 -5.37
N ARG A 107 8.98 -4.19 -5.04
CA ARG A 107 9.38 -5.59 -5.26
C ARG A 107 8.54 -6.60 -4.45
N PRO A 108 8.41 -6.51 -3.12
CA PRO A 108 7.57 -7.43 -2.37
C PRO A 108 6.07 -7.26 -2.68
N MET A 109 5.62 -6.07 -3.04
CA MET A 109 4.25 -5.84 -3.51
C MET A 109 3.98 -6.54 -4.85
N ALA A 110 4.92 -6.52 -5.80
CA ALA A 110 4.79 -7.24 -7.06
C ALA A 110 4.67 -8.76 -6.83
N ILE A 111 5.50 -9.34 -5.94
CA ILE A 111 5.41 -10.77 -5.57
C ILE A 111 4.09 -11.07 -4.86
N LEU A 112 3.61 -10.15 -4.01
CA LEU A 112 2.34 -10.29 -3.32
C LEU A 112 1.15 -10.32 -4.29
N ALA A 113 1.22 -9.52 -5.36
CA ALA A 113 0.19 -9.46 -6.41
C ALA A 113 0.30 -10.62 -7.42
N ASP A 114 1.48 -11.23 -7.54
CA ASP A 114 1.67 -12.40 -8.41
C ASP A 114 1.24 -13.68 -7.69
N GLY A 115 0.06 -14.21 -8.03
CA GLY A 115 -0.52 -15.41 -7.44
C GLY A 115 0.36 -16.68 -7.62
N GLY A 116 1.21 -16.72 -8.65
CA GLY A 116 2.06 -17.88 -8.96
C GLY A 116 3.34 -17.99 -8.13
N THR A 117 3.82 -16.89 -7.55
CA THR A 117 5.09 -16.85 -6.82
C THR A 117 4.88 -16.93 -5.31
N ALA A 118 5.53 -17.87 -4.64
CA ALA A 118 5.44 -18.01 -3.19
C ALA A 118 6.21 -16.88 -2.48
N MET A 119 5.59 -16.24 -1.50
CA MET A 119 6.25 -15.28 -0.60
C MET A 119 7.20 -16.01 0.36
N THR A 120 8.48 -15.68 0.31
CA THR A 120 9.48 -16.16 1.27
C THR A 120 9.41 -15.40 2.59
N GLY A 121 10.02 -15.94 3.66
CA GLY A 121 10.13 -15.23 4.94
C GLY A 121 10.84 -13.87 4.80
N THR A 122 11.85 -13.78 3.93
CA THR A 122 12.55 -12.52 3.62
C THR A 122 11.62 -11.52 2.93
N ASN A 123 10.80 -11.97 1.96
CA ASN A 123 9.85 -11.08 1.26
C ASN A 123 8.80 -10.51 2.24
N TRP A 124 8.32 -11.32 3.19
CA TRP A 124 7.42 -10.86 4.24
C TRP A 124 8.08 -9.82 5.16
N ALA A 125 9.35 -10.03 5.54
CA ALA A 125 10.10 -9.09 6.36
C ALA A 125 10.35 -7.76 5.61
N GLN A 126 10.72 -7.82 4.34
CA GLN A 126 10.89 -6.64 3.47
C GLN A 126 9.57 -5.88 3.29
N LEU A 127 8.46 -6.59 3.02
CA LEU A 127 7.13 -5.98 2.93
C LEU A 127 6.75 -5.27 4.22
N GLY A 128 6.98 -5.91 5.38
CA GLY A 128 6.69 -5.33 6.69
C GLY A 128 7.52 -4.07 6.96
N THR A 129 8.84 -4.12 6.70
CA THR A 129 9.75 -2.99 6.90
C THR A 129 9.42 -1.83 5.96
N ALA A 130 9.27 -2.10 4.67
CA ALA A 130 8.92 -1.08 3.69
C ALA A 130 7.54 -0.46 3.99
N SER A 131 6.54 -1.27 4.34
CA SER A 131 5.21 -0.76 4.72
C SER A 131 5.26 0.08 6.00
N ALA A 132 6.06 -0.30 6.99
CA ALA A 132 6.25 0.49 8.21
C ALA A 132 6.84 1.87 7.91
N VAL A 133 7.75 1.97 6.95
CA VAL A 133 8.35 3.24 6.54
C VAL A 133 7.39 4.04 5.64
N TRP A 134 6.94 3.47 4.53
CA TRP A 134 6.17 4.20 3.52
C TRP A 134 4.71 4.48 3.91
N VAL A 135 4.13 3.65 4.76
CA VAL A 135 2.78 3.87 5.27
C VAL A 135 2.82 4.36 6.70
N GLY A 136 3.49 3.65 7.59
CA GLY A 136 3.48 3.95 9.04
C GLY A 136 4.15 5.27 9.37
N LEU A 137 5.41 5.48 8.93
CA LEU A 137 6.15 6.72 9.21
C LEU A 137 5.51 7.92 8.51
N VAL A 138 5.07 7.77 7.24
CA VAL A 138 4.41 8.85 6.49
C VAL A 138 3.09 9.23 7.15
N LEU A 139 2.32 8.24 7.63
CA LEU A 139 1.10 8.47 8.41
C LEU A 139 1.38 9.23 9.71
N ALA A 140 2.43 8.84 10.44
CA ALA A 140 2.85 9.53 11.66
C ALA A 140 3.23 11.00 11.40
N ILE A 141 3.98 11.26 10.32
CA ILE A 141 4.30 12.63 9.88
C ILE A 141 3.02 13.41 9.56
N GLY A 142 2.08 12.81 8.84
CA GLY A 142 0.79 13.40 8.52
C GLY A 142 -0.01 13.77 9.77
N LEU A 143 -0.05 12.87 10.77
CA LEU A 143 -0.68 13.11 12.07
C LEU A 143 -0.04 14.27 12.84
N ILE A 144 1.29 14.31 12.90
CA ILE A 144 2.03 15.39 13.56
C ILE A 144 1.73 16.74 12.88
N ARG A 145 1.75 16.78 11.54
CA ARG A 145 1.41 18.00 10.79
C ARG A 145 -0.02 18.45 11.05
N LEU A 146 -0.96 17.52 11.06
CA LEU A 146 -2.36 17.81 11.34
C LEU A 146 -2.55 18.41 12.73
N ARG A 147 -1.83 17.88 13.74
CA ARG A 147 -1.85 18.43 15.12
C ARG A 147 -1.21 19.81 15.20
N ARG A 148 -0.11 20.06 14.47
CA ARG A 148 0.58 21.37 14.48
C ARG A 148 -0.14 22.47 13.72
N ALA A 149 -0.94 22.14 12.73
CA ALA A 149 -1.73 23.12 11.97
C ALA A 149 -2.82 23.79 12.84
N GLU A 150 -3.09 23.30 14.04
CA GLU A 150 -4.04 23.88 15.00
C GLU A 150 -3.45 24.94 15.93
N LEU A 151 -2.14 25.00 16.03
CA LEU A 151 -1.46 25.90 16.97
C LEU A 151 -1.20 27.31 16.37
N LYS A 152 -1.69 27.55 15.16
CA LYS A 152 -1.67 28.84 14.49
C LYS A 152 -3.10 29.38 14.27
#